data_c8813dab066bcbffc3f5c4a82a221463
#
_entry.id   c8813dab066bcbffc3f5c4a82a221463
#
_cell.length_a   1.000
_cell.length_b   1.000
_cell.length_c   1.000
_cell.angle_alpha   90.00
_cell.angle_beta   90.00
_cell.angle_gamma   90.00
#
_symmetry.space_group_name_H-M   'P 1'
#
loop_
_entity.id
_entity.type
_entity.pdbx_description
1 polymer ?
#
loop_
_entity_poly.entity_id
_entity_poly.type
_entity_poly.pdbx_seq_one_letter_code
_entity_poly.pdbx_strand_id
1 'polypeptide(L)'
;MTSREWLALAVPVVPAVAALAIGIAPRRVIPMLGLASALASALVAAALAIVALANANDPIATDWLVVDVAAGLIVGVVSLVGLASAFTSPVYLRSSATELVRPERGPRLYYGALLAFWAVLVAVPLAGNLGIAWLLIEATTAASVLLVGFSGRATALEAGWKYLVLTSLGLGVALLGIVLIAPSVEGGLGGLSWSSLGSIDERSDRLSTAFVLLLAGLAAKVGWAPVHNWLPDAHSEAPPPVSALLSAALLPAVLVVAWRSDRALAPAVGEDTARSLLVAFGLVSLAVAVPFLWRALTWKRLLAYSSLEHMGVLALGLAFATPLAIAGVIIHLVGHAVAKALGFYAATPLLAHAPSAASRAASGIGRTSPALGASLGISLGTLAGLPPSPLFASEVMIVAGGFSAGLPWEATAAAVLLALGFLGLGHMLLEVLVGKARKRVDDSPAGLR
;
A
#
# COMPACT_ATOMS: atom_id res chain seq x y z
N MET A 1 -2.86 31.50 6.69
CA MET A 1 -3.36 30.15 6.37
C MET A 1 -4.84 30.21 6.08
N THR A 2 -5.25 29.61 4.97
CA THR A 2 -6.65 29.49 4.55
C THR A 2 -7.39 28.40 5.33
N SER A 3 -8.73 28.37 5.26
CA SER A 3 -9.52 27.27 5.87
C SER A 3 -9.17 25.92 5.29
N ARG A 4 -8.80 25.85 3.99
CA ARG A 4 -8.37 24.59 3.33
C ARG A 4 -7.01 24.09 3.86
N GLU A 5 -6.07 24.97 4.14
CA GLU A 5 -4.78 24.61 4.74
C GLU A 5 -4.94 24.11 6.18
N TRP A 6 -5.81 24.73 6.97
CA TRP A 6 -6.14 24.26 8.32
C TRP A 6 -6.78 22.88 8.29
N LEU A 7 -7.68 22.62 7.34
CA LEU A 7 -8.27 21.30 7.14
C LEU A 7 -7.23 20.27 6.78
N ALA A 8 -6.30 20.60 5.86
CA ALA A 8 -5.23 19.70 5.46
C ALA A 8 -4.29 19.33 6.63
N LEU A 9 -3.97 20.28 7.50
CA LEU A 9 -3.20 20.02 8.73
C LEU A 9 -3.98 19.20 9.75
N ALA A 10 -5.29 19.38 9.86
CA ALA A 10 -6.11 18.60 10.78
C ALA A 10 -6.09 17.10 10.44
N VAL A 11 -5.94 16.74 9.16
CA VAL A 11 -5.94 15.34 8.70
C VAL A 11 -4.86 14.48 9.40
N PRO A 12 -3.58 14.83 9.43
CA PRO A 12 -2.59 14.07 10.17
C PRO A 12 -2.61 14.37 11.70
N VAL A 13 -3.00 15.56 12.11
CA VAL A 13 -2.98 15.97 13.52
C VAL A 13 -4.01 15.21 14.35
N VAL A 14 -5.22 14.99 13.83
CA VAL A 14 -6.28 14.29 14.57
C VAL A 14 -5.85 12.88 14.99
N PRO A 15 -5.40 11.98 14.10
CA PRO A 15 -4.93 10.67 14.52
C PRO A 15 -3.63 10.72 15.32
N ALA A 16 -2.74 11.71 15.14
CA ALA A 16 -1.54 11.86 15.96
C ALA A 16 -1.87 12.21 17.42
N VAL A 17 -2.75 13.18 17.65
CA VAL A 17 -3.23 13.53 19.00
C VAL A 17 -3.96 12.35 19.63
N ALA A 18 -4.76 11.63 18.88
CA ALA A 18 -5.45 10.44 19.34
C ALA A 18 -4.46 9.33 19.75
N ALA A 19 -3.38 9.12 19.01
CA ALA A 19 -2.33 8.17 19.38
C ALA A 19 -1.69 8.52 20.74
N LEU A 20 -1.40 9.81 20.97
CA LEU A 20 -0.89 10.30 22.25
C LEU A 20 -1.92 10.11 23.38
N ALA A 21 -3.19 10.44 23.13
CA ALA A 21 -4.27 10.26 24.10
C ALA A 21 -4.43 8.78 24.52
N ILE A 22 -4.30 7.83 23.58
CA ILE A 22 -4.31 6.39 23.89
C ILE A 22 -3.13 6.01 24.80
N GLY A 23 -1.98 6.67 24.67
CA GLY A 23 -0.81 6.44 25.52
C GLY A 23 -1.09 6.62 27.02
N ILE A 24 -1.96 7.57 27.36
CA ILE A 24 -2.31 7.91 28.77
C ILE A 24 -3.71 7.45 29.20
N ALA A 25 -4.57 7.01 28.28
CA ALA A 25 -5.95 6.65 28.55
C ALA A 25 -6.07 5.42 29.48
N PRO A 26 -7.11 5.33 30.35
CA PRO A 26 -7.41 4.12 31.10
C PRO A 26 -7.71 2.93 30.13
N ARG A 27 -7.23 1.73 30.46
CA ARG A 27 -7.33 0.54 29.60
C ARG A 27 -8.75 0.23 29.11
N ARG A 28 -9.75 0.45 29.98
CA ARG A 28 -11.15 0.14 29.70
C ARG A 28 -11.74 0.96 28.54
N VAL A 29 -11.23 2.16 28.31
CA VAL A 29 -11.73 3.07 27.26
C VAL A 29 -10.94 3.01 25.97
N ILE A 30 -9.76 2.36 25.95
CA ILE A 30 -8.87 2.32 24.78
C ILE A 30 -9.58 1.82 23.49
N PRO A 31 -10.32 0.71 23.48
CA PRO A 31 -10.96 0.25 22.24
C PRO A 31 -12.02 1.24 21.73
N MET A 32 -12.79 1.85 22.62
CA MET A 32 -13.80 2.84 22.26
C MET A 32 -13.14 4.14 21.78
N LEU A 33 -12.10 4.60 22.48
CA LEU A 33 -11.33 5.78 22.08
C LEU A 33 -10.65 5.56 20.73
N GLY A 34 -10.08 4.38 20.50
CA GLY A 34 -9.47 4.02 19.21
C GLY A 34 -10.46 4.07 18.06
N LEU A 35 -11.67 3.52 18.24
CA LEU A 35 -12.73 3.56 17.22
C LEU A 35 -13.28 4.98 17.00
N ALA A 36 -13.53 5.73 18.07
CA ALA A 36 -13.99 7.12 17.98
C ALA A 36 -12.96 8.01 17.26
N SER A 37 -11.68 7.84 17.58
CA SER A 37 -10.58 8.56 16.94
C SER A 37 -10.45 8.18 15.46
N ALA A 38 -10.62 6.91 15.13
CA ALA A 38 -10.61 6.44 13.74
C ALA A 38 -11.76 7.07 12.94
N LEU A 39 -12.97 7.15 13.52
CA LEU A 39 -14.10 7.80 12.88
C LEU A 39 -13.85 9.31 12.67
N ALA A 40 -13.36 10.00 13.70
CA ALA A 40 -13.03 11.43 13.61
C ALA A 40 -11.97 11.68 12.51
N SER A 41 -10.90 10.87 12.47
CA SER A 41 -9.85 10.95 11.45
C SER A 41 -10.40 10.73 10.04
N ALA A 42 -11.27 9.74 9.87
CA ALA A 42 -11.90 9.45 8.57
C ALA A 42 -12.83 10.57 8.11
N LEU A 43 -13.59 11.19 9.01
CA LEU A 43 -14.46 12.31 8.68
C LEU A 43 -13.69 13.55 8.23
N VAL A 44 -12.61 13.91 8.93
CA VAL A 44 -11.75 15.04 8.55
C VAL A 44 -11.05 14.77 7.21
N ALA A 45 -10.58 13.55 7.00
CA ALA A 45 -9.96 13.16 5.74
C ALA A 45 -10.95 13.13 4.56
N ALA A 46 -12.17 12.65 4.78
CA ALA A 46 -13.24 12.70 3.78
C ALA A 46 -13.59 14.14 3.41
N ALA A 47 -13.66 15.05 4.39
CA ALA A 47 -13.87 16.48 4.12
C ALA A 47 -12.75 17.05 3.25
N LEU A 48 -11.47 16.73 3.53
CA LEU A 48 -10.35 17.19 2.70
C LEU A 48 -10.40 16.59 1.29
N ALA A 49 -10.72 15.30 1.16
CA ALA A 49 -10.86 14.64 -0.14
C ALA A 49 -11.94 15.32 -1.01
N ILE A 50 -13.11 15.62 -0.42
CA ILE A 50 -14.19 16.34 -1.10
C ILE A 50 -13.72 17.74 -1.51
N VAL A 51 -13.05 18.47 -0.61
CA VAL A 51 -12.54 19.82 -0.89
C VAL A 51 -11.50 19.79 -2.00
N ALA A 52 -10.58 18.83 -2.01
CA ALA A 52 -9.58 18.66 -3.05
C ALA A 52 -10.21 18.38 -4.43
N LEU A 53 -11.23 17.51 -4.48
CA LEU A 53 -11.97 17.22 -5.71
C LEU A 53 -12.79 18.43 -6.19
N ALA A 54 -13.47 19.14 -5.29
CA ALA A 54 -14.27 20.32 -5.62
C ALA A 54 -13.41 21.50 -6.11
N ASN A 55 -12.14 21.56 -5.73
CA ASN A 55 -11.19 22.60 -6.12
C ASN A 55 -10.05 22.05 -7.03
N ALA A 56 -10.36 21.10 -7.91
CA ALA A 56 -9.38 20.47 -8.79
C ALA A 56 -8.60 21.47 -9.65
N ASN A 57 -9.20 22.60 -10.03
CA ASN A 57 -8.59 23.66 -10.84
C ASN A 57 -7.85 24.74 -10.00
N ASP A 58 -7.90 24.65 -8.68
CA ASP A 58 -7.26 25.59 -7.75
C ASP A 58 -6.61 24.81 -6.60
N PRO A 59 -5.57 24.00 -6.90
CA PRO A 59 -4.87 23.23 -5.88
C PRO A 59 -4.07 24.14 -4.94
N ILE A 60 -3.88 23.70 -3.71
CA ILE A 60 -2.90 24.32 -2.81
C ILE A 60 -1.55 23.71 -3.15
N ALA A 61 -0.57 24.55 -3.44
CA ALA A 61 0.82 24.17 -3.63
C ALA A 61 1.73 25.19 -2.96
N THR A 62 2.29 24.81 -1.82
CA THR A 62 3.26 25.58 -1.06
C THR A 62 4.54 24.74 -0.90
N ASP A 63 5.60 25.35 -0.39
CA ASP A 63 6.88 24.65 -0.17
C ASP A 63 6.79 23.47 0.82
N TRP A 64 5.75 23.38 1.60
CA TRP A 64 5.58 22.36 2.63
C TRP A 64 4.27 21.56 2.53
N LEU A 65 3.25 22.09 1.83
CA LEU A 65 1.92 21.47 1.72
C LEU A 65 1.44 21.46 0.28
N VAL A 66 0.90 20.33 -0.16
CA VAL A 66 0.17 20.20 -1.43
C VAL A 66 -1.19 19.55 -1.19
N VAL A 67 -2.25 20.19 -1.72
CA VAL A 67 -3.61 19.62 -1.74
C VAL A 67 -4.13 19.71 -3.16
N ASP A 68 -3.93 18.65 -3.89
CA ASP A 68 -4.42 18.42 -5.25
C ASP A 68 -5.36 17.20 -5.28
N VAL A 69 -5.89 16.87 -6.44
CA VAL A 69 -6.79 15.72 -6.62
C VAL A 69 -6.13 14.40 -6.22
N ALA A 70 -4.83 14.22 -6.52
CA ALA A 70 -4.09 13.01 -6.17
C ALA A 70 -3.94 12.88 -4.65
N ALA A 71 -3.58 13.97 -3.96
CA ALA A 71 -3.51 14.00 -2.50
C ALA A 71 -4.87 13.68 -1.87
N GLY A 72 -5.95 14.32 -2.35
CA GLY A 72 -7.32 14.09 -1.87
C GLY A 72 -7.76 12.64 -2.06
N LEU A 73 -7.49 12.07 -3.23
CA LEU A 73 -7.81 10.67 -3.52
C LEU A 73 -7.10 9.71 -2.56
N ILE A 74 -5.78 9.86 -2.40
CA ILE A 74 -5.01 8.97 -1.52
C ILE A 74 -5.38 9.15 -0.06
N VAL A 75 -5.57 10.38 0.42
CA VAL A 75 -6.06 10.64 1.79
C VAL A 75 -7.41 9.96 2.02
N GLY A 76 -8.32 10.03 1.05
CA GLY A 76 -9.62 9.34 1.10
C GLY A 76 -9.47 7.82 1.19
N VAL A 77 -8.65 7.23 0.32
CA VAL A 77 -8.38 5.78 0.30
C VAL A 77 -7.72 5.32 1.60
N VAL A 78 -6.65 6.00 2.05
CA VAL A 78 -5.96 5.68 3.31
C VAL A 78 -6.94 5.70 4.48
N SER A 79 -7.83 6.70 4.52
CA SER A 79 -8.74 6.86 5.65
C SER A 79 -9.91 5.88 5.62
N LEU A 80 -10.39 5.50 4.44
CA LEU A 80 -11.36 4.42 4.29
C LEU A 80 -10.79 3.09 4.81
N VAL A 81 -9.58 2.75 4.38
CA VAL A 81 -8.90 1.52 4.81
C VAL A 81 -8.55 1.60 6.31
N GLY A 82 -8.09 2.76 6.80
CA GLY A 82 -7.77 2.99 8.20
C GLY A 82 -8.99 2.80 9.11
N LEU A 83 -10.14 3.38 8.73
CA LEU A 83 -11.40 3.22 9.45
C LEU A 83 -11.82 1.76 9.51
N ALA A 84 -11.84 1.06 8.36
CA ALA A 84 -12.19 -0.35 8.30
C ALA A 84 -11.20 -1.23 9.09
N SER A 85 -9.90 -0.89 9.07
CA SER A 85 -8.87 -1.55 9.89
C SER A 85 -9.15 -1.37 11.39
N ALA A 86 -9.52 -0.17 11.84
CA ALA A 86 -9.87 0.07 13.23
C ALA A 86 -11.11 -0.73 13.66
N PHE A 87 -12.13 -0.82 12.79
CA PHE A 87 -13.35 -1.62 13.06
C PHE A 87 -13.10 -3.13 13.12
N THR A 88 -12.16 -3.65 12.32
CA THR A 88 -11.83 -5.09 12.30
C THR A 88 -10.82 -5.47 13.39
N SER A 89 -10.09 -4.51 13.95
CA SER A 89 -9.07 -4.71 14.99
C SER A 89 -9.57 -5.40 16.26
N PRO A 90 -10.78 -5.12 16.81
CA PRO A 90 -11.27 -5.83 18.00
C PRO A 90 -11.43 -7.34 17.77
N VAL A 91 -11.80 -7.78 16.57
CA VAL A 91 -11.91 -9.20 16.22
C VAL A 91 -10.54 -9.87 16.25
N TYR A 92 -9.53 -9.20 15.67
CA TYR A 92 -8.16 -9.70 15.72
C TYR A 92 -7.61 -9.75 17.14
N LEU A 93 -7.78 -8.69 17.92
CA LEU A 93 -7.25 -8.60 19.30
C LEU A 93 -7.88 -9.61 20.28
N ARG A 94 -9.07 -10.13 19.97
CA ARG A 94 -9.73 -11.20 20.75
C ARG A 94 -9.37 -12.61 20.25
N SER A 95 -8.67 -12.73 19.14
CA SER A 95 -8.27 -14.03 18.58
C SER A 95 -7.06 -14.58 19.34
N SER A 96 -6.90 -15.92 19.36
CA SER A 96 -5.77 -16.62 19.96
C SER A 96 -4.41 -16.26 19.32
N ALA A 97 -4.40 -15.61 18.16
CA ALA A 97 -3.17 -15.13 17.52
C ALA A 97 -2.41 -14.07 18.37
N THR A 98 -3.05 -13.51 19.39
CA THR A 98 -2.46 -12.50 20.29
C THR A 98 -2.00 -13.05 21.64
N GLU A 99 -2.05 -14.36 21.87
CA GLU A 99 -1.70 -14.99 23.17
C GLU A 99 -0.25 -14.70 23.62
N LEU A 100 0.67 -14.44 22.69
CA LEU A 100 2.06 -14.10 22.98
C LEU A 100 2.26 -12.62 23.39
N VAL A 101 1.29 -11.75 23.10
CA VAL A 101 1.34 -10.36 23.53
C VAL A 101 0.79 -10.27 24.94
N ARG A 102 1.56 -9.68 25.88
CA ARG A 102 1.07 -9.47 27.24
C ARG A 102 -0.29 -8.78 27.19
N PRO A 103 -1.38 -9.41 27.69
CA PRO A 103 -2.76 -8.89 27.53
C PRO A 103 -2.92 -7.45 28.03
N GLU A 104 -2.05 -7.09 28.94
CA GLU A 104 -2.06 -5.81 29.62
C GLU A 104 -1.60 -4.62 28.76
N ARG A 105 -0.70 -4.83 27.79
CA ARG A 105 -0.14 -3.76 26.96
C ARG A 105 -0.65 -3.79 25.53
N GLY A 106 -1.18 -4.93 25.08
CA GLY A 106 -1.56 -5.18 23.72
C GLY A 106 -2.46 -4.11 23.06
N PRO A 107 -3.65 -3.81 23.60
CA PRO A 107 -4.56 -2.82 22.99
C PRO A 107 -3.99 -1.41 22.93
N ARG A 108 -3.23 -0.99 23.97
CA ARG A 108 -2.62 0.35 24.01
C ARG A 108 -1.54 0.49 22.96
N LEU A 109 -0.61 -0.45 22.89
CA LEU A 109 0.44 -0.47 21.88
C LEU A 109 -0.17 -0.56 20.48
N TYR A 110 -1.16 -1.43 20.29
CA TYR A 110 -1.79 -1.64 18.99
C TYR A 110 -2.47 -0.37 18.46
N TYR A 111 -3.44 0.19 19.20
CA TYR A 111 -4.18 1.37 18.74
C TYR A 111 -3.31 2.63 18.70
N GLY A 112 -2.36 2.79 19.65
CA GLY A 112 -1.41 3.89 19.63
C GLY A 112 -0.53 3.85 18.36
N ALA A 113 0.07 2.69 18.06
CA ALA A 113 0.89 2.53 16.87
C ALA A 113 0.06 2.60 15.57
N LEU A 114 -1.18 2.06 15.54
CA LEU A 114 -2.08 2.14 14.41
C LEU A 114 -2.43 3.59 14.04
N LEU A 115 -2.80 4.40 15.02
CA LEU A 115 -3.15 5.81 14.81
C LEU A 115 -1.91 6.66 14.50
N ALA A 116 -0.76 6.38 15.12
CA ALA A 116 0.50 7.03 14.76
C ALA A 116 0.90 6.71 13.31
N PHE A 117 0.80 5.44 12.91
CA PHE A 117 1.04 5.03 11.53
C PHE A 117 0.06 5.71 10.55
N TRP A 118 -1.22 5.74 10.89
CA TRP A 118 -2.24 6.43 10.08
C TRP A 118 -1.94 7.93 9.94
N ALA A 119 -1.57 8.62 11.04
CA ALA A 119 -1.23 10.04 11.03
C ALA A 119 -0.12 10.36 10.03
N VAL A 120 0.97 9.60 10.07
CA VAL A 120 2.10 9.80 9.14
C VAL A 120 1.69 9.41 7.72
N LEU A 121 0.92 8.34 7.57
CA LEU A 121 0.53 7.82 6.27
C LEU A 121 -0.34 8.80 5.47
N VAL A 122 -1.30 9.49 6.12
CA VAL A 122 -2.11 10.52 5.45
C VAL A 122 -1.31 11.81 5.19
N ALA A 123 -0.22 12.04 5.90
CA ALA A 123 0.65 13.20 5.68
C ALA A 123 1.52 13.04 4.41
N VAL A 124 1.89 11.81 4.03
CA VAL A 124 2.75 11.55 2.85
C VAL A 124 2.23 12.22 1.57
N PRO A 125 0.99 12.01 1.11
CA PRO A 125 0.48 12.62 -0.11
C PRO A 125 0.30 14.14 -0.01
N LEU A 126 0.30 14.69 1.21
CA LEU A 126 0.15 16.13 1.47
C LEU A 126 1.49 16.88 1.48
N ALA A 127 2.63 16.18 1.41
CA ALA A 127 3.95 16.79 1.43
C ALA A 127 4.17 17.64 0.17
N GLY A 128 4.39 18.95 0.34
CA GLY A 128 4.71 19.92 -0.73
C GLY A 128 6.17 19.89 -1.19
N ASN A 129 7.02 19.14 -0.49
CA ASN A 129 8.46 19.11 -0.67
C ASN A 129 8.96 17.67 -0.66
N LEU A 130 9.89 17.35 -1.56
CA LEU A 130 10.45 16.00 -1.69
C LEU A 130 11.18 15.53 -0.42
N GLY A 131 11.91 16.43 0.27
CA GLY A 131 12.58 16.12 1.53
C GLY A 131 11.60 15.79 2.65
N ILE A 132 10.49 16.55 2.76
CA ILE A 132 9.40 16.27 3.71
C ILE A 132 8.74 14.94 3.36
N ALA A 133 8.44 14.69 2.07
CA ALA A 133 7.85 13.42 1.63
C ALA A 133 8.74 12.24 2.01
N TRP A 134 10.05 12.33 1.77
CA TRP A 134 11.02 11.30 2.16
C TRP A 134 11.01 11.06 3.68
N LEU A 135 11.05 12.12 4.48
CA LEU A 135 11.01 12.02 5.95
C LEU A 135 9.73 11.34 6.45
N LEU A 136 8.58 11.70 5.87
CA LEU A 136 7.30 11.09 6.21
C LEU A 136 7.24 9.61 5.80
N ILE A 137 7.78 9.25 4.63
CA ILE A 137 7.86 7.85 4.20
C ILE A 137 8.72 7.05 5.17
N GLU A 138 9.87 7.58 5.64
CA GLU A 138 10.69 6.90 6.65
C GLU A 138 9.95 6.78 8.00
N ALA A 139 9.25 7.83 8.41
CA ALA A 139 8.43 7.80 9.63
C ALA A 139 7.31 6.74 9.55
N THR A 140 6.78 6.42 8.34
CA THR A 140 5.84 5.29 8.18
C THR A 140 6.51 3.96 8.52
N THR A 141 7.80 3.79 8.20
CA THR A 141 8.56 2.57 8.56
C THR A 141 8.65 2.43 10.07
N ALA A 142 9.09 3.49 10.76
CA ALA A 142 9.23 3.49 12.21
C ALA A 142 7.90 3.19 12.94
N ALA A 143 6.79 3.77 12.46
CA ALA A 143 5.48 3.52 13.06
C ALA A 143 4.93 2.11 12.77
N SER A 144 5.12 1.60 11.55
CA SER A 144 4.52 0.34 11.13
C SER A 144 5.34 -0.89 11.52
N VAL A 145 6.65 -0.80 11.72
CA VAL A 145 7.47 -1.93 12.16
C VAL A 145 7.01 -2.51 13.49
N LEU A 146 6.55 -1.65 14.42
CA LEU A 146 5.96 -2.05 15.70
C LEU A 146 4.68 -2.89 15.50
N LEU A 147 3.93 -2.59 14.45
CA LEU A 147 2.72 -3.31 14.10
C LEU A 147 3.02 -4.62 13.36
N VAL A 148 4.05 -4.65 12.50
CA VAL A 148 4.49 -5.89 11.85
C VAL A 148 4.94 -6.92 12.87
N GLY A 149 5.77 -6.51 13.84
CA GLY A 149 6.25 -7.37 14.92
C GLY A 149 5.26 -7.55 16.08
N PHE A 150 4.02 -7.06 15.98
CA PHE A 150 3.09 -6.97 17.12
C PHE A 150 2.78 -8.29 17.80
N SER A 151 2.70 -9.40 17.05
CA SER A 151 2.43 -10.72 17.64
C SER A 151 3.55 -11.24 18.54
N GLY A 152 4.75 -10.67 18.50
CA GLY A 152 5.90 -11.10 19.30
C GLY A 152 6.50 -12.45 18.92
N ARG A 153 5.96 -13.15 17.93
CA ARG A 153 6.53 -14.41 17.42
C ARG A 153 7.88 -14.15 16.78
N ALA A 154 8.78 -15.12 16.86
CA ALA A 154 10.12 -15.00 16.26
C ALA A 154 10.06 -14.66 14.76
N THR A 155 9.13 -15.29 14.02
CA THR A 155 8.90 -15.00 12.58
C THR A 155 8.39 -13.58 12.34
N ALA A 156 7.55 -13.04 13.22
CA ALA A 156 7.04 -11.68 13.11
C ALA A 156 8.12 -10.63 13.44
N LEU A 157 8.97 -10.92 14.44
CA LEU A 157 10.11 -10.06 14.76
C LEU A 157 11.14 -10.07 13.62
N GLU A 158 11.41 -11.23 13.04
CA GLU A 158 12.27 -11.36 11.86
C GLU A 158 11.70 -10.59 10.65
N ALA A 159 10.40 -10.73 10.37
CA ALA A 159 9.74 -9.99 9.30
C ALA A 159 9.79 -8.48 9.54
N GLY A 160 9.57 -8.02 10.79
CA GLY A 160 9.69 -6.62 11.17
C GLY A 160 11.10 -6.08 10.97
N TRP A 161 12.11 -6.86 11.36
CA TRP A 161 13.51 -6.51 11.17
C TRP A 161 13.90 -6.43 9.68
N LYS A 162 13.53 -7.43 8.88
CA LYS A 162 13.74 -7.41 7.43
C LYS A 162 13.06 -6.20 6.78
N TYR A 163 11.80 -5.94 7.17
CA TYR A 163 11.06 -4.77 6.70
C TYR A 163 11.81 -3.48 7.01
N LEU A 164 12.20 -3.27 8.27
CA LEU A 164 12.92 -2.07 8.70
C LEU A 164 14.20 -1.88 7.89
N VAL A 165 15.08 -2.89 7.89
CA VAL A 165 16.41 -2.77 7.25
C VAL A 165 16.31 -2.57 5.75
N LEU A 166 15.50 -3.37 5.05
CA LEU A 166 15.42 -3.31 3.59
C LEU A 166 14.77 -2.02 3.09
N THR A 167 13.71 -1.56 3.78
CA THR A 167 13.06 -0.31 3.35
C THR A 167 13.87 0.92 3.71
N SER A 168 14.51 0.97 4.90
CA SER A 168 15.37 2.10 5.28
C SER A 168 16.66 2.15 4.44
N LEU A 169 17.22 1.00 4.06
CA LEU A 169 18.34 0.97 3.09
C LEU A 169 17.90 1.54 1.74
N GLY A 170 16.74 1.15 1.23
CA GLY A 170 16.18 1.72 0.01
C GLY A 170 15.98 3.23 0.14
N LEU A 171 15.36 3.69 1.23
CA LEU A 171 15.16 5.11 1.48
C LEU A 171 16.47 5.88 1.68
N GLY A 172 17.53 5.23 2.19
CA GLY A 172 18.89 5.78 2.20
C GLY A 172 19.45 6.03 0.79
N VAL A 173 19.19 5.10 -0.15
CA VAL A 173 19.52 5.28 -1.57
C VAL A 173 18.71 6.43 -2.17
N ALA A 174 17.42 6.55 -1.85
CA ALA A 174 16.60 7.68 -2.28
C ALA A 174 17.12 9.01 -1.72
N LEU A 175 17.55 9.04 -0.46
CA LEU A 175 18.15 10.23 0.17
C LEU A 175 19.43 10.66 -0.55
N LEU A 176 20.28 9.71 -0.94
CA LEU A 176 21.46 10.04 -1.76
C LEU A 176 21.05 10.71 -3.07
N GLY A 177 20.01 10.19 -3.74
CA GLY A 177 19.42 10.84 -4.92
C GLY A 177 18.98 12.28 -4.62
N ILE A 178 18.26 12.50 -3.51
CA ILE A 178 17.78 13.82 -3.08
C ILE A 178 18.96 14.77 -2.84
N VAL A 179 20.01 14.33 -2.16
CA VAL A 179 21.22 15.13 -1.90
C VAL A 179 21.92 15.52 -3.20
N LEU A 180 21.95 14.64 -4.20
CA LEU A 180 22.52 14.93 -5.52
C LEU A 180 21.64 15.85 -6.38
N ILE A 181 20.32 15.90 -6.16
CA ILE A 181 19.40 16.83 -6.81
C ILE A 181 19.53 18.23 -6.22
N ALA A 182 19.73 18.35 -4.91
CA ALA A 182 19.70 19.61 -4.17
C ALA A 182 20.53 20.76 -4.77
N PRO A 183 21.75 20.55 -5.32
CA PRO A 183 22.51 21.62 -5.97
C PRO A 183 21.89 22.17 -7.27
N SER A 184 20.88 21.50 -7.83
CA SER A 184 20.19 21.94 -9.06
C SER A 184 18.99 22.84 -8.78
N VAL A 185 18.65 23.10 -7.51
CA VAL A 185 17.56 23.98 -7.10
C VAL A 185 18.06 25.12 -6.23
N GLU A 186 17.41 26.28 -6.32
CA GLU A 186 17.68 27.41 -5.45
C GLU A 186 17.33 27.05 -3.99
N GLY A 187 18.19 27.38 -3.05
CA GLY A 187 18.01 27.02 -1.65
C GLY A 187 18.47 25.60 -1.28
N GLY A 188 18.99 24.82 -2.21
CA GLY A 188 19.56 23.50 -1.97
C GLY A 188 18.54 22.54 -1.34
N LEU A 189 18.90 21.88 -0.24
CA LEU A 189 17.97 20.95 0.49
C LEU A 189 16.71 21.64 1.02
N GLY A 190 16.71 22.96 1.22
CA GLY A 190 15.50 23.72 1.60
C GLY A 190 14.56 23.99 0.43
N GLY A 191 15.06 24.00 -0.81
CA GLY A 191 14.33 24.36 -2.03
C GLY A 191 13.75 23.18 -2.81
N LEU A 192 13.51 22.03 -2.20
CA LEU A 192 13.03 20.80 -2.86
C LEU A 192 11.51 20.76 -3.04
N SER A 193 10.83 21.92 -3.21
CA SER A 193 9.39 21.93 -3.53
C SER A 193 9.12 21.34 -4.92
N TRP A 194 7.93 20.80 -5.14
CA TRP A 194 7.58 20.18 -6.42
C TRP A 194 7.67 21.17 -7.58
N SER A 195 7.37 22.45 -7.34
CA SER A 195 7.53 23.54 -8.32
C SER A 195 9.00 23.82 -8.66
N SER A 196 9.86 23.90 -7.64
CA SER A 196 11.29 24.12 -7.85
C SER A 196 11.97 22.96 -8.58
N LEU A 197 11.58 21.73 -8.27
CA LEU A 197 12.06 20.54 -9.00
C LEU A 197 11.61 20.55 -10.47
N GLY A 198 10.38 20.98 -10.75
CA GLY A 198 9.85 21.10 -12.10
C GLY A 198 10.40 22.24 -12.92
N SER A 199 11.14 23.19 -12.30
CA SER A 199 11.81 24.31 -12.98
C SER A 199 13.27 24.06 -13.32
N ILE A 200 13.79 22.84 -13.09
CA ILE A 200 15.18 22.49 -13.43
C ILE A 200 15.29 22.34 -14.95
N ASP A 201 16.04 23.26 -15.57
CA ASP A 201 16.29 23.24 -17.03
C ASP A 201 17.64 22.57 -17.40
N GLU A 202 18.54 22.42 -16.43
CA GLU A 202 19.88 21.87 -16.65
C GLU A 202 19.82 20.34 -16.79
N ARG A 203 20.27 19.81 -17.93
CA ARG A 203 20.52 18.39 -18.12
C ARG A 203 21.94 18.04 -17.74
N SER A 204 22.10 17.08 -16.83
CA SER A 204 23.42 16.60 -16.42
C SER A 204 23.37 15.10 -16.05
N ASP A 205 24.51 14.43 -16.24
CA ASP A 205 24.66 13.02 -15.84
C ASP A 205 24.45 12.85 -14.32
N ARG A 206 24.81 13.86 -13.55
CA ARG A 206 24.56 13.90 -12.11
C ARG A 206 23.08 13.84 -11.81
N LEU A 207 22.25 14.64 -12.50
CA LEU A 207 20.81 14.69 -12.29
C LEU A 207 20.14 13.39 -12.72
N SER A 208 20.58 12.81 -13.85
CA SER A 208 20.10 11.50 -14.30
C SER A 208 20.43 10.39 -13.30
N THR A 209 21.65 10.36 -12.79
CA THR A 209 22.07 9.42 -11.73
C THR A 209 21.25 9.63 -10.45
N ALA A 210 21.06 10.88 -10.04
CA ALA A 210 20.28 11.24 -8.86
C ALA A 210 18.82 10.78 -8.97
N PHE A 211 18.20 10.96 -10.13
CA PHE A 211 16.84 10.50 -10.41
C PHE A 211 16.73 8.97 -10.33
N VAL A 212 17.67 8.24 -10.94
CA VAL A 212 17.70 6.77 -10.87
C VAL A 212 17.81 6.28 -9.42
N LEU A 213 18.71 6.90 -8.62
CA LEU A 213 18.86 6.57 -7.20
C LEU A 213 17.60 6.89 -6.40
N LEU A 214 16.98 8.04 -6.64
CA LEU A 214 15.73 8.43 -5.99
C LEU A 214 14.63 7.42 -6.28
N LEU A 215 14.40 7.12 -7.56
CA LEU A 215 13.30 6.24 -7.95
C LEU A 215 13.56 4.78 -7.56
N ALA A 216 14.80 4.29 -7.67
CA ALA A 216 15.20 2.96 -7.19
C ALA A 216 15.04 2.82 -5.66
N GLY A 217 15.37 3.87 -4.91
CA GLY A 217 15.17 3.90 -3.47
C GLY A 217 13.68 3.91 -3.09
N LEU A 218 12.85 4.70 -3.75
CA LEU A 218 11.40 4.72 -3.56
C LEU A 218 10.77 3.38 -3.99
N ALA A 219 11.30 2.72 -5.02
CA ALA A 219 10.86 1.41 -5.49
C ALA A 219 10.90 0.35 -4.37
N ALA A 220 11.91 0.41 -3.49
CA ALA A 220 12.00 -0.47 -2.33
C ALA A 220 10.77 -0.31 -1.41
N LYS A 221 10.27 0.89 -1.24
CA LYS A 221 9.13 1.18 -0.37
C LYS A 221 7.78 0.99 -1.07
N VAL A 222 7.68 1.27 -2.38
CA VAL A 222 6.51 0.93 -3.20
C VAL A 222 6.35 -0.60 -3.32
N GLY A 223 7.43 -1.34 -3.13
CA GLY A 223 7.44 -2.80 -3.23
C GLY A 223 7.62 -3.31 -4.66
N TRP A 224 8.26 -2.53 -5.56
CA TRP A 224 8.60 -3.00 -6.91
C TRP A 224 9.78 -3.99 -6.88
N ALA A 225 9.75 -4.97 -7.77
CA ALA A 225 10.89 -5.83 -7.99
C ALA A 225 12.02 -5.07 -8.73
N PRO A 226 13.29 -5.37 -8.37
CA PRO A 226 13.77 -6.50 -7.57
C PRO A 226 13.84 -6.24 -6.04
N VAL A 227 13.51 -5.04 -5.56
CA VAL A 227 13.73 -4.63 -4.15
C VAL A 227 12.53 -4.88 -3.22
N HIS A 228 11.65 -5.81 -3.58
CA HIS A 228 10.37 -6.13 -2.92
C HIS A 228 10.45 -7.16 -1.78
N ASN A 229 11.63 -7.69 -1.45
CA ASN A 229 11.79 -8.91 -0.62
C ASN A 229 11.19 -8.82 0.79
N TRP A 230 11.01 -7.62 1.34
CA TRP A 230 10.37 -7.39 2.63
C TRP A 230 8.85 -7.62 2.61
N LEU A 231 8.23 -7.39 1.45
CA LEU A 231 6.79 -7.26 1.29
C LEU A 231 6.03 -8.56 1.62
N PRO A 232 6.40 -9.76 1.12
CA PRO A 232 5.71 -11.00 1.45
C PRO A 232 5.79 -11.35 2.94
N ASP A 233 6.93 -11.12 3.59
CA ASP A 233 7.16 -11.46 4.99
C ASP A 233 6.40 -10.48 5.90
N ALA A 234 6.51 -9.18 5.67
CA ALA A 234 5.81 -8.15 6.46
C ALA A 234 4.28 -8.34 6.41
N HIS A 235 3.71 -8.55 5.21
CA HIS A 235 2.26 -8.77 5.08
C HIS A 235 1.81 -10.09 5.70
N SER A 236 2.63 -11.16 5.64
CA SER A 236 2.27 -12.45 6.20
C SER A 236 2.22 -12.43 7.72
N GLU A 237 3.11 -11.71 8.36
CA GLU A 237 3.27 -11.70 9.81
C GLU A 237 2.46 -10.59 10.51
N ALA A 238 2.28 -9.42 9.90
CA ALA A 238 1.49 -8.33 10.46
C ALA A 238 0.05 -8.75 10.79
N PRO A 239 -0.60 -8.14 11.78
CA PRO A 239 -2.05 -8.29 11.97
C PRO A 239 -2.82 -8.04 10.67
N PRO A 240 -3.87 -8.82 10.34
CA PRO A 240 -4.63 -8.64 9.10
C PRO A 240 -5.10 -7.20 8.84
N PRO A 241 -5.62 -6.43 9.84
CA PRO A 241 -5.96 -5.02 9.63
C PRO A 241 -4.75 -4.14 9.30
N VAL A 242 -3.58 -4.47 9.82
CA VAL A 242 -2.31 -3.78 9.51
C VAL A 242 -1.82 -4.15 8.11
N SER A 243 -1.91 -5.43 7.73
CA SER A 243 -1.57 -5.88 6.37
C SER A 243 -2.43 -5.16 5.32
N ALA A 244 -3.71 -4.90 5.62
CA ALA A 244 -4.59 -4.09 4.78
C ALA A 244 -4.03 -2.67 4.60
N LEU A 245 -3.65 -1.98 5.68
CA LEU A 245 -3.06 -0.63 5.61
C LEU A 245 -1.72 -0.62 4.87
N LEU A 246 -0.86 -1.61 5.10
CA LEU A 246 0.43 -1.69 4.40
C LEU A 246 0.22 -1.84 2.89
N SER A 247 -0.70 -2.72 2.45
CA SER A 247 -0.91 -2.99 1.03
C SER A 247 -1.78 -1.95 0.33
N ALA A 248 -2.96 -1.64 0.93
CA ALA A 248 -3.98 -0.83 0.29
C ALA A 248 -3.79 0.68 0.47
N ALA A 249 -2.90 1.10 1.38
CA ALA A 249 -2.71 2.51 1.72
C ALA A 249 -1.24 2.96 1.63
N LEU A 250 -0.29 2.25 2.24
CA LEU A 250 1.12 2.65 2.24
C LEU A 250 1.72 2.62 0.82
N LEU A 251 1.55 1.50 0.10
CA LEU A 251 2.12 1.38 -1.24
C LEU A 251 1.60 2.48 -2.18
N PRO A 252 0.27 2.75 -2.27
CA PRO A 252 -0.27 3.87 -3.02
C PRO A 252 0.21 5.25 -2.58
N ALA A 253 0.38 5.50 -1.28
CA ALA A 253 0.85 6.79 -0.78
C ALA A 253 2.29 7.08 -1.23
N VAL A 254 3.18 6.06 -1.19
CA VAL A 254 4.55 6.20 -1.69
C VAL A 254 4.59 6.29 -3.22
N LEU A 255 3.71 5.57 -3.91
CA LEU A 255 3.60 5.64 -5.36
C LEU A 255 3.29 7.06 -5.86
N VAL A 256 2.45 7.82 -5.15
CA VAL A 256 2.17 9.24 -5.50
C VAL A 256 3.43 10.10 -5.38
N VAL A 257 4.28 9.84 -4.39
CA VAL A 257 5.57 10.56 -4.26
C VAL A 257 6.51 10.18 -5.42
N ALA A 258 6.59 8.88 -5.77
CA ALA A 258 7.36 8.44 -6.94
C ALA A 258 6.84 9.08 -8.23
N TRP A 259 5.52 9.12 -8.42
CA TRP A 259 4.89 9.78 -9.57
C TRP A 259 5.17 11.29 -9.62
N ARG A 260 5.06 12.00 -8.50
CA ARG A 260 5.41 13.44 -8.44
C ARG A 260 6.88 13.68 -8.75
N SER A 261 7.76 12.84 -8.23
CA SER A 261 9.21 12.90 -8.54
C SER A 261 9.47 12.68 -10.03
N ASP A 262 8.81 11.70 -10.64
CA ASP A 262 8.87 11.44 -12.07
C ASP A 262 8.37 12.66 -12.87
N ARG A 263 7.18 13.17 -12.58
CA ARG A 263 6.60 14.33 -13.28
C ARG A 263 7.42 15.60 -13.16
N ALA A 264 8.04 15.83 -12.01
CA ALA A 264 8.87 17.02 -11.79
C ALA A 264 10.24 16.92 -12.47
N LEU A 265 10.86 15.75 -12.48
CA LEU A 265 12.24 15.58 -12.93
C LEU A 265 12.39 15.01 -14.34
N ALA A 266 11.39 14.30 -14.88
CA ALA A 266 11.45 13.69 -16.21
C ALA A 266 11.84 14.68 -17.34
N PRO A 267 11.35 15.94 -17.38
CA PRO A 267 11.77 16.91 -18.39
C PRO A 267 13.28 17.20 -18.36
N ALA A 268 13.87 17.24 -17.16
CA ALA A 268 15.29 17.55 -16.98
C ALA A 268 16.21 16.34 -17.18
N VAL A 269 15.76 15.11 -16.84
CA VAL A 269 16.56 13.88 -17.00
C VAL A 269 16.36 13.21 -18.35
N GLY A 270 15.30 13.57 -19.06
CA GLY A 270 14.85 12.95 -20.32
C GLY A 270 13.69 11.97 -20.09
N GLU A 271 12.58 12.24 -20.74
CA GLU A 271 11.35 11.44 -20.60
C GLU A 271 11.53 9.95 -20.91
N ASP A 272 12.39 9.62 -21.89
CA ASP A 272 12.67 8.22 -22.24
C ASP A 272 13.40 7.47 -21.12
N THR A 273 14.31 8.14 -20.39
CA THR A 273 15.01 7.55 -19.25
C THR A 273 14.04 7.28 -18.10
N ALA A 274 13.20 8.26 -17.76
CA ALA A 274 12.20 8.13 -16.71
C ALA A 274 11.18 7.03 -17.05
N ARG A 275 10.66 7.05 -18.27
CA ARG A 275 9.73 6.04 -18.80
C ARG A 275 10.32 4.63 -18.75
N SER A 276 11.55 4.44 -19.27
CA SER A 276 12.20 3.14 -19.33
C SER A 276 12.41 2.52 -17.95
N LEU A 277 12.70 3.34 -16.95
CA LEU A 277 12.88 2.89 -15.57
C LEU A 277 11.55 2.41 -14.96
N LEU A 278 10.46 3.15 -15.17
CA LEU A 278 9.12 2.73 -14.72
C LEU A 278 8.63 1.47 -15.45
N VAL A 279 8.87 1.36 -16.77
CA VAL A 279 8.57 0.14 -17.55
C VAL A 279 9.35 -1.04 -17.00
N ALA A 280 10.64 -0.88 -16.71
CA ALA A 280 11.46 -1.95 -16.15
C ALA A 280 10.91 -2.42 -14.80
N PHE A 281 10.63 -1.51 -13.86
CA PHE A 281 10.02 -1.86 -12.58
C PHE A 281 8.67 -2.55 -12.77
N GLY A 282 7.83 -2.07 -13.68
CA GLY A 282 6.53 -2.64 -13.95
C GLY A 282 6.60 -4.07 -14.47
N LEU A 283 7.31 -4.29 -15.58
CA LEU A 283 7.43 -5.62 -16.21
C LEU A 283 8.16 -6.62 -15.31
N VAL A 284 9.23 -6.22 -14.62
CA VAL A 284 9.96 -7.11 -13.69
C VAL A 284 9.06 -7.47 -12.50
N SER A 285 8.27 -6.54 -11.98
CA SER A 285 7.33 -6.82 -10.87
C SER A 285 6.27 -7.84 -11.28
N LEU A 286 5.67 -7.68 -12.47
CA LEU A 286 4.72 -8.65 -13.03
C LEU A 286 5.38 -10.01 -13.24
N ALA A 287 6.55 -10.06 -13.89
CA ALA A 287 7.25 -11.30 -14.17
C ALA A 287 7.65 -12.06 -12.89
N VAL A 288 8.04 -11.34 -11.85
CA VAL A 288 8.37 -11.93 -10.54
C VAL A 288 7.10 -12.39 -9.80
N ALA A 289 6.00 -11.64 -9.86
CA ALA A 289 4.78 -11.99 -9.15
C ALA A 289 4.12 -13.26 -9.70
N VAL A 290 4.03 -13.41 -11.03
CA VAL A 290 3.31 -14.51 -11.71
C VAL A 290 3.66 -15.91 -11.16
N PRO A 291 4.92 -16.35 -11.06
CA PRO A 291 5.23 -17.68 -10.56
C PRO A 291 4.74 -17.96 -9.13
N PHE A 292 4.66 -16.92 -8.30
CA PHE A 292 4.19 -17.05 -6.92
C PHE A 292 2.66 -17.11 -6.83
N LEU A 293 1.94 -16.47 -7.77
CA LEU A 293 0.48 -16.54 -7.83
C LEU A 293 -0.03 -17.95 -8.19
N TRP A 294 0.80 -18.77 -8.83
CA TRP A 294 0.50 -20.16 -9.14
C TRP A 294 0.84 -21.14 -8.02
N ARG A 295 1.52 -20.68 -6.97
CA ARG A 295 1.97 -21.55 -5.86
C ARG A 295 0.95 -21.57 -4.73
N ALA A 296 0.89 -22.70 -4.03
CA ALA A 296 0.15 -22.84 -2.78
C ALA A 296 0.92 -22.13 -1.64
N LEU A 297 0.68 -20.85 -1.46
CA LEU A 297 1.23 -20.01 -0.41
C LEU A 297 0.29 -19.94 0.81
N THR A 298 0.70 -19.26 1.87
CA THR A 298 -0.24 -18.80 2.88
C THR A 298 -1.15 -17.72 2.27
N TRP A 299 -2.38 -17.59 2.78
CA TRP A 299 -3.37 -16.63 2.27
C TRP A 299 -2.81 -15.21 2.18
N LYS A 300 -2.22 -14.71 3.27
CA LYS A 300 -1.66 -13.35 3.29
C LYS A 300 -0.44 -13.19 2.37
N ARG A 301 0.34 -14.24 2.20
CA ARG A 301 1.49 -14.22 1.28
C ARG A 301 1.06 -14.19 -0.18
N LEU A 302 -0.02 -14.88 -0.53
CA LEU A 302 -0.66 -14.78 -1.84
C LEU A 302 -1.12 -13.34 -2.13
N LEU A 303 -1.82 -12.74 -1.17
CA LEU A 303 -2.24 -11.34 -1.27
C LEU A 303 -1.03 -10.38 -1.38
N ALA A 304 0.09 -10.67 -0.72
CA ALA A 304 1.30 -9.86 -0.84
C ALA A 304 1.90 -9.91 -2.25
N TYR A 305 2.02 -11.10 -2.85
CA TYR A 305 2.52 -11.20 -4.24
C TYR A 305 1.56 -10.59 -5.25
N SER A 306 0.25 -10.66 -5.04
CA SER A 306 -0.66 -9.91 -5.90
C SER A 306 -0.54 -8.39 -5.69
N SER A 307 -0.05 -7.89 -4.52
CA SER A 307 0.29 -6.46 -4.39
C SER A 307 1.50 -6.08 -5.25
N LEU A 308 2.53 -6.93 -5.31
CA LEU A 308 3.67 -6.75 -6.20
C LEU A 308 3.22 -6.64 -7.66
N GLU A 309 2.31 -7.53 -8.10
CA GLU A 309 1.70 -7.51 -9.44
C GLU A 309 1.02 -6.16 -9.71
N HIS A 310 0.08 -5.75 -8.86
CA HIS A 310 -0.69 -4.52 -9.06
C HIS A 310 0.17 -3.25 -8.99
N MET A 311 1.18 -3.20 -8.11
CA MET A 311 2.13 -2.08 -8.11
C MET A 311 2.94 -2.04 -9.40
N GLY A 312 3.23 -3.19 -10.00
CA GLY A 312 3.83 -3.28 -11.34
C GLY A 312 2.93 -2.73 -12.44
N VAL A 313 1.63 -3.07 -12.41
CA VAL A 313 0.62 -2.49 -13.34
C VAL A 313 0.56 -0.97 -13.23
N LEU A 314 0.57 -0.46 -11.99
CA LEU A 314 0.55 0.99 -11.75
C LEU A 314 1.82 1.68 -12.28
N ALA A 315 3.00 1.04 -12.14
CA ALA A 315 4.23 1.57 -12.73
C ALA A 315 4.13 1.70 -14.25
N LEU A 316 3.57 0.67 -14.92
CA LEU A 316 3.34 0.70 -16.38
C LEU A 316 2.33 1.78 -16.77
N GLY A 317 1.24 1.94 -16.01
CA GLY A 317 0.26 2.99 -16.28
C GLY A 317 0.86 4.39 -16.17
N LEU A 318 1.75 4.62 -15.19
CA LEU A 318 2.50 5.87 -15.05
C LEU A 318 3.52 6.05 -16.19
N ALA A 319 4.21 4.99 -16.61
CA ALA A 319 5.18 5.03 -17.70
C ALA A 319 4.53 5.33 -19.05
N PHE A 320 3.35 4.77 -19.32
CA PHE A 320 2.61 5.03 -20.55
C PHE A 320 2.06 6.46 -20.62
N ALA A 321 1.73 7.06 -19.50
CA ALA A 321 1.40 8.48 -19.30
C ALA A 321 0.29 9.05 -20.22
N THR A 322 -0.46 8.21 -20.94
CA THR A 322 -1.60 8.66 -21.74
C THR A 322 -2.80 8.98 -20.85
N PRO A 323 -3.72 9.87 -21.25
CA PRO A 323 -4.92 10.15 -20.47
C PRO A 323 -5.71 8.88 -20.10
N LEU A 324 -5.76 7.91 -21.02
CA LEU A 324 -6.43 6.62 -20.81
C LEU A 324 -5.70 5.78 -19.74
N ALA A 325 -4.36 5.69 -19.83
CA ALA A 325 -3.57 4.97 -18.85
C ALA A 325 -3.66 5.59 -17.45
N ILE A 326 -3.60 6.92 -17.35
CA ILE A 326 -3.73 7.64 -16.07
C ILE A 326 -5.13 7.46 -15.47
N ALA A 327 -6.20 7.50 -16.27
CA ALA A 327 -7.54 7.18 -15.80
C ALA A 327 -7.61 5.73 -15.29
N GLY A 328 -6.96 4.79 -15.99
CA GLY A 328 -6.78 3.41 -15.54
C GLY A 328 -6.05 3.33 -14.20
N VAL A 329 -4.95 4.07 -14.01
CA VAL A 329 -4.20 4.14 -12.73
C VAL A 329 -5.10 4.58 -11.57
N ILE A 330 -5.92 5.60 -11.78
CA ILE A 330 -6.84 6.11 -10.74
C ILE A 330 -7.86 5.04 -10.33
N ILE A 331 -8.51 4.42 -11.30
CA ILE A 331 -9.49 3.34 -11.06
C ILE A 331 -8.79 2.15 -10.37
N HIS A 332 -7.59 1.80 -10.83
CA HIS A 332 -6.80 0.70 -10.28
C HIS A 332 -6.44 0.92 -8.81
N LEU A 333 -5.98 2.12 -8.45
CA LEU A 333 -5.63 2.47 -7.07
C LEU A 333 -6.81 2.26 -6.12
N VAL A 334 -7.99 2.74 -6.48
CA VAL A 334 -9.20 2.61 -5.64
C VAL A 334 -9.67 1.15 -5.58
N GLY A 335 -9.78 0.49 -6.73
CA GLY A 335 -10.20 -0.91 -6.81
C GLY A 335 -9.25 -1.85 -6.06
N HIS A 336 -7.95 -1.66 -6.24
CA HIS A 336 -6.91 -2.39 -5.52
C HIS A 336 -7.04 -2.20 -4.00
N ALA A 337 -7.19 -0.96 -3.53
CA ALA A 337 -7.30 -0.68 -2.11
C ALA A 337 -8.49 -1.40 -1.46
N VAL A 338 -9.67 -1.34 -2.10
CA VAL A 338 -10.88 -2.00 -1.58
C VAL A 338 -10.72 -3.53 -1.61
N ALA A 339 -10.26 -4.09 -2.72
CA ALA A 339 -10.11 -5.54 -2.87
C ALA A 339 -9.06 -6.12 -1.91
N LYS A 340 -7.92 -5.43 -1.73
CA LYS A 340 -6.87 -5.82 -0.77
C LYS A 340 -7.34 -5.74 0.67
N ALA A 341 -7.98 -4.64 1.04
CA ALA A 341 -8.51 -4.47 2.38
C ALA A 341 -9.49 -5.60 2.72
N LEU A 342 -10.45 -5.89 1.83
CA LEU A 342 -11.40 -7.00 2.00
C LEU A 342 -10.69 -8.35 2.17
N GLY A 343 -9.70 -8.66 1.31
CA GLY A 343 -8.95 -9.91 1.38
C GLY A 343 -8.17 -10.08 2.68
N PHE A 344 -7.52 -9.01 3.15
CA PHE A 344 -6.79 -9.06 4.42
C PHE A 344 -7.73 -9.13 5.62
N TYR A 345 -8.86 -8.41 5.64
CA TYR A 345 -9.82 -8.51 6.75
C TYR A 345 -10.43 -9.91 6.84
N ALA A 346 -10.71 -10.56 5.72
CA ALA A 346 -11.17 -11.94 5.67
C ALA A 346 -10.14 -12.95 6.20
N ALA A 347 -8.86 -12.58 6.27
CA ALA A 347 -7.83 -13.46 6.82
C ALA A 347 -8.02 -13.76 8.33
N THR A 348 -8.57 -12.83 9.13
CA THR A 348 -8.82 -13.07 10.55
C THR A 348 -9.78 -14.23 10.79
N PRO A 349 -11.02 -14.24 10.26
CA PRO A 349 -11.93 -15.38 10.43
C PRO A 349 -11.41 -16.63 9.69
N LEU A 350 -10.68 -16.48 8.58
CA LEU A 350 -10.11 -17.62 7.89
C LEU A 350 -9.08 -18.36 8.75
N LEU A 351 -8.19 -17.64 9.45
CA LEU A 351 -7.21 -18.23 10.36
C LEU A 351 -7.86 -18.89 11.56
N ALA A 352 -9.01 -18.41 12.02
CA ALA A 352 -9.78 -19.06 13.07
C ALA A 352 -10.38 -20.42 12.61
N HIS A 353 -10.71 -20.55 11.30
CA HIS A 353 -11.23 -21.80 10.73
C HIS A 353 -10.11 -22.76 10.30
N ALA A 354 -8.98 -22.24 9.89
CA ALA A 354 -7.86 -22.99 9.33
C ALA A 354 -6.51 -22.45 9.83
N PRO A 355 -6.07 -22.86 11.03
CA PRO A 355 -4.87 -22.32 11.67
C PRO A 355 -3.57 -22.48 10.85
N SER A 356 -3.51 -23.43 9.92
CA SER A 356 -2.34 -23.64 9.07
C SER A 356 -2.02 -22.48 8.13
N ALA A 357 -2.91 -21.48 8.03
CA ALA A 357 -2.77 -20.29 7.17
C ALA A 357 -2.49 -20.56 5.68
N ALA A 358 -2.38 -21.83 5.24
CA ALA A 358 -2.13 -22.18 3.86
C ALA A 358 -3.31 -21.80 2.97
N SER A 359 -3.07 -21.30 1.76
CA SER A 359 -4.11 -20.94 0.81
C SER A 359 -5.04 -22.12 0.50
N ARG A 360 -4.46 -23.34 0.42
CA ARG A 360 -5.24 -24.60 0.28
C ARG A 360 -6.17 -24.91 1.46
N ALA A 361 -5.94 -24.34 2.64
CA ALA A 361 -6.84 -24.49 3.77
C ALA A 361 -8.17 -23.73 3.58
N ALA A 362 -8.18 -22.75 2.67
CA ALA A 362 -9.39 -22.04 2.25
C ALA A 362 -10.21 -22.80 1.19
N SER A 363 -9.75 -23.97 0.72
CA SER A 363 -10.44 -24.76 -0.29
C SER A 363 -11.87 -25.11 0.15
N GLY A 364 -12.86 -24.79 -0.70
CA GLY A 364 -14.28 -25.07 -0.47
C GLY A 364 -14.94 -24.23 0.63
N ILE A 365 -14.31 -23.14 1.09
CA ILE A 365 -14.87 -22.29 2.14
C ILE A 365 -16.18 -21.63 1.70
N GLY A 366 -16.36 -21.41 0.41
CA GLY A 366 -17.62 -20.91 -0.16
C GLY A 366 -18.82 -21.81 0.16
N ARG A 367 -18.58 -23.13 0.37
CA ARG A 367 -19.64 -24.11 0.73
C ARG A 367 -19.84 -24.20 2.24
N THR A 368 -18.80 -24.03 3.04
CA THR A 368 -18.85 -24.22 4.50
C THR A 368 -19.14 -22.92 5.26
N SER A 369 -18.75 -21.78 4.70
CA SER A 369 -18.98 -20.44 5.26
C SER A 369 -19.27 -19.47 4.11
N PRO A 370 -20.53 -19.38 3.61
CA PRO A 370 -20.87 -18.60 2.42
C PRO A 370 -20.49 -17.12 2.50
N ALA A 371 -20.67 -16.48 3.65
CA ALA A 371 -20.30 -15.06 3.83
C ALA A 371 -18.78 -14.83 3.73
N LEU A 372 -17.98 -15.71 4.35
CA LEU A 372 -16.53 -15.65 4.23
C LEU A 372 -16.09 -15.99 2.81
N GLY A 373 -16.68 -17.01 2.20
CA GLY A 373 -16.45 -17.39 0.81
C GLY A 373 -16.75 -16.25 -0.16
N ALA A 374 -17.86 -15.53 0.05
CA ALA A 374 -18.20 -14.35 -0.75
C ALA A 374 -17.16 -13.23 -0.59
N SER A 375 -16.73 -12.92 0.63
CA SER A 375 -15.71 -11.90 0.88
C SER A 375 -14.37 -12.23 0.20
N LEU A 376 -13.92 -13.48 0.32
CA LEU A 376 -12.71 -13.97 -0.32
C LEU A 376 -12.87 -14.02 -1.85
N GLY A 377 -14.05 -14.44 -2.32
CA GLY A 377 -14.37 -14.51 -3.75
C GLY A 377 -14.39 -13.14 -4.42
N ILE A 378 -15.02 -12.14 -3.79
CA ILE A 378 -15.04 -10.77 -4.28
C ILE A 378 -13.62 -10.19 -4.29
N SER A 379 -12.85 -10.36 -3.20
CA SER A 379 -11.46 -9.90 -3.15
C SER A 379 -10.62 -10.52 -4.27
N LEU A 380 -10.53 -11.85 -4.33
CA LEU A 380 -9.72 -12.54 -5.34
C LEU A 380 -10.24 -12.31 -6.76
N GLY A 381 -11.54 -12.32 -6.99
CA GLY A 381 -12.13 -12.07 -8.31
C GLY A 381 -11.79 -10.67 -8.81
N THR A 382 -11.83 -9.67 -7.91
CA THR A 382 -11.42 -8.30 -8.25
C THR A 382 -9.92 -8.24 -8.52
N LEU A 383 -9.08 -8.83 -7.65
CA LEU A 383 -7.62 -8.84 -7.81
C LEU A 383 -7.16 -9.66 -9.02
N ALA A 384 -7.90 -10.67 -9.42
CA ALA A 384 -7.63 -11.38 -10.67
C ALA A 384 -8.03 -10.60 -11.93
N GLY A 385 -8.68 -9.44 -11.81
CA GLY A 385 -9.21 -8.74 -12.98
C GLY A 385 -10.41 -9.45 -13.61
N LEU A 386 -11.27 -10.11 -12.81
CA LEU A 386 -12.46 -10.76 -13.34
C LEU A 386 -13.53 -9.72 -13.72
N PRO A 387 -14.06 -9.70 -14.97
CA PRO A 387 -15.17 -8.82 -15.33
C PRO A 387 -16.43 -9.07 -14.46
N PRO A 388 -17.16 -8.03 -14.05
CA PRO A 388 -17.05 -6.61 -14.37
C PRO A 388 -16.24 -5.79 -13.34
N SER A 389 -15.18 -6.34 -12.75
CA SER A 389 -14.44 -5.65 -11.68
C SER A 389 -13.77 -4.34 -12.15
N PRO A 390 -13.56 -3.36 -11.25
CA PRO A 390 -12.86 -2.13 -11.59
C PRO A 390 -11.41 -2.39 -12.00
N LEU A 391 -10.76 -3.46 -11.49
CA LEU A 391 -9.39 -3.80 -11.87
C LEU A 391 -9.33 -4.30 -13.31
N PHE A 392 -10.27 -5.12 -13.76
CA PHE A 392 -10.37 -5.50 -15.16
C PHE A 392 -10.43 -4.27 -16.08
N ALA A 393 -11.35 -3.35 -15.80
CA ALA A 393 -11.48 -2.13 -16.58
C ALA A 393 -10.18 -1.31 -16.60
N SER A 394 -9.54 -1.14 -15.45
CA SER A 394 -8.31 -0.37 -15.33
C SER A 394 -7.11 -1.03 -16.04
N GLU A 395 -6.97 -2.34 -15.97
CA GLU A 395 -5.93 -3.09 -16.66
C GLU A 395 -6.08 -2.97 -18.18
N VAL A 396 -7.31 -3.11 -18.70
CA VAL A 396 -7.60 -2.86 -20.11
C VAL A 396 -7.25 -1.43 -20.52
N MET A 397 -7.60 -0.43 -19.70
CA MET A 397 -7.29 0.98 -19.98
C MET A 397 -5.78 1.24 -19.98
N ILE A 398 -5.03 0.66 -19.04
CA ILE A 398 -3.57 0.81 -18.94
C ILE A 398 -2.90 0.17 -20.16
N VAL A 399 -3.26 -1.07 -20.52
CA VAL A 399 -2.71 -1.77 -21.67
C VAL A 399 -3.04 -1.03 -22.97
N ALA A 400 -4.29 -0.61 -23.17
CA ALA A 400 -4.70 0.19 -24.33
C ALA A 400 -3.97 1.53 -24.39
N GLY A 401 -3.74 2.16 -23.22
CA GLY A 401 -2.93 3.35 -23.08
C GLY A 401 -1.47 3.14 -23.53
N GLY A 402 -0.89 1.98 -23.25
CA GLY A 402 0.46 1.61 -23.72
C GLY A 402 0.53 1.50 -25.25
N PHE A 403 -0.46 0.89 -25.89
CA PHE A 403 -0.55 0.90 -27.36
C PHE A 403 -0.69 2.32 -27.92
N SER A 404 -1.51 3.16 -27.27
CA SER A 404 -1.70 4.56 -27.66
C SER A 404 -0.44 5.42 -27.46
N ALA A 405 0.42 5.03 -26.49
CA ALA A 405 1.71 5.67 -26.25
C ALA A 405 2.79 5.29 -27.26
N GLY A 406 2.51 4.40 -28.21
CA GLY A 406 3.49 3.89 -29.16
C GLY A 406 4.47 2.86 -28.57
N LEU A 407 4.08 2.17 -27.50
CA LEU A 407 4.85 1.16 -26.77
C LEU A 407 4.19 -0.24 -26.90
N PRO A 408 4.03 -0.77 -28.12
CA PRO A 408 3.25 -2.00 -28.35
C PRO A 408 3.89 -3.24 -27.73
N TRP A 409 5.21 -3.31 -27.64
CA TRP A 409 5.90 -4.46 -27.07
C TRP A 409 5.74 -4.53 -25.55
N GLU A 410 5.87 -3.40 -24.88
CA GLU A 410 5.69 -3.26 -23.44
C GLU A 410 4.22 -3.53 -23.03
N ALA A 411 3.28 -2.98 -23.82
CA ALA A 411 1.85 -3.21 -23.62
C ALA A 411 1.48 -4.69 -23.84
N THR A 412 2.05 -5.34 -24.89
CA THR A 412 1.82 -6.76 -25.13
C THR A 412 2.44 -7.62 -24.03
N ALA A 413 3.66 -7.33 -23.59
CA ALA A 413 4.30 -8.03 -22.49
C ALA A 413 3.47 -7.90 -21.20
N ALA A 414 2.97 -6.70 -20.88
CA ALA A 414 2.08 -6.47 -19.75
C ALA A 414 0.80 -7.30 -19.86
N ALA A 415 0.13 -7.30 -21.03
CA ALA A 415 -1.10 -8.08 -21.24
C ALA A 415 -0.88 -9.58 -21.07
N VAL A 416 0.24 -10.13 -21.57
CA VAL A 416 0.59 -11.55 -21.40
C VAL A 416 0.83 -11.89 -19.93
N LEU A 417 1.60 -11.06 -19.20
CA LEU A 417 1.89 -11.29 -17.79
C LEU A 417 0.62 -11.18 -16.93
N LEU A 418 -0.26 -10.21 -17.22
CA LEU A 418 -1.57 -10.07 -16.57
C LEU A 418 -2.46 -11.30 -16.84
N ALA A 419 -2.51 -11.80 -18.07
CA ALA A 419 -3.26 -13.02 -18.38
C ALA A 419 -2.74 -14.24 -17.60
N LEU A 420 -1.44 -14.35 -17.42
CA LEU A 420 -0.84 -15.40 -16.58
C LEU A 420 -1.17 -15.21 -15.10
N GLY A 421 -1.14 -13.97 -14.57
CA GLY A 421 -1.57 -13.64 -13.21
C GLY A 421 -3.05 -13.95 -12.98
N PHE A 422 -3.92 -13.54 -13.93
CA PHE A 422 -5.35 -13.87 -13.95
C PHE A 422 -5.61 -15.38 -13.79
N LEU A 423 -4.91 -16.21 -14.58
CA LEU A 423 -5.05 -17.68 -14.49
C LEU A 423 -4.61 -18.21 -13.12
N GLY A 424 -3.53 -17.67 -12.55
CA GLY A 424 -3.04 -18.08 -11.23
C GLY A 424 -4.03 -17.73 -10.11
N LEU A 425 -4.47 -16.47 -10.04
CA LEU A 425 -5.46 -16.03 -9.05
C LEU A 425 -6.85 -16.64 -9.30
N GLY A 426 -7.24 -16.80 -10.57
CA GLY A 426 -8.48 -17.45 -10.96
C GLY A 426 -8.55 -18.92 -10.52
N HIS A 427 -7.45 -19.66 -10.64
CA HIS A 427 -7.33 -21.01 -10.10
C HIS A 427 -7.57 -21.02 -8.57
N MET A 428 -6.94 -20.11 -7.84
CA MET A 428 -7.12 -19.98 -6.40
C MET A 428 -8.56 -19.57 -6.03
N LEU A 429 -9.17 -18.70 -6.82
CA LEU A 429 -10.58 -18.30 -6.66
C LEU A 429 -11.53 -19.51 -6.74
N LEU A 430 -11.35 -20.34 -7.77
CA LEU A 430 -12.15 -21.56 -7.94
C LEU A 430 -11.93 -22.55 -6.79
N GLU A 431 -10.68 -22.71 -6.34
CA GLU A 431 -10.36 -23.59 -5.21
C GLU A 431 -11.05 -23.11 -3.92
N VAL A 432 -11.02 -21.82 -3.64
CA VAL A 432 -11.69 -21.21 -2.47
C VAL A 432 -13.21 -21.38 -2.52
N LEU A 433 -13.85 -21.15 -3.68
CA LEU A 433 -15.29 -21.14 -3.79
C LEU A 433 -15.88 -22.56 -3.87
N VAL A 434 -15.32 -23.42 -4.73
CA VAL A 434 -15.94 -24.71 -5.10
C VAL A 434 -15.05 -25.93 -4.85
N GLY A 435 -13.83 -25.74 -4.38
CA GLY A 435 -12.90 -26.81 -4.06
C GLY A 435 -13.47 -27.82 -3.05
N LYS A 436 -12.80 -28.94 -2.86
CA LYS A 436 -13.17 -29.93 -1.84
C LYS A 436 -12.87 -29.36 -0.46
N ALA A 437 -13.91 -29.18 0.37
CA ALA A 437 -13.73 -28.81 1.77
C ALA A 437 -12.87 -29.87 2.46
N ARG A 438 -11.72 -29.50 2.98
CA ARG A 438 -10.94 -30.40 3.84
C ARG A 438 -11.70 -30.59 5.15
N LYS A 439 -12.00 -31.84 5.51
CA LYS A 439 -12.43 -32.18 6.88
C LYS A 439 -11.40 -31.60 7.84
N ARG A 440 -11.87 -30.94 8.93
CA ARG A 440 -11.03 -30.69 10.10
C ARG A 440 -10.30 -32.01 10.38
N VAL A 441 -8.97 -31.95 10.39
CA VAL A 441 -8.21 -32.98 11.09
C VAL A 441 -8.58 -32.75 12.54
N ASP A 442 -9.42 -33.61 13.09
CA ASP A 442 -9.64 -33.69 14.52
C ASP A 442 -8.28 -33.98 15.13
N ASP A 443 -7.68 -32.95 15.72
CA ASP A 443 -6.60 -33.11 16.70
C ASP A 443 -7.25 -33.69 17.98
N SER A 444 -7.81 -34.87 17.88
CA SER A 444 -7.97 -35.74 19.03
C SER A 444 -6.56 -36.08 19.51
N PRO A 445 -6.15 -35.71 20.72
CA PRO A 445 -4.92 -36.25 21.28
C PRO A 445 -5.12 -37.76 21.41
N ALA A 446 -4.62 -38.50 20.41
CA ALA A 446 -4.54 -39.94 20.50
C ALA A 446 -3.58 -40.30 21.64
N GLY A 447 -4.18 -40.66 22.80
CA GLY A 447 -3.63 -41.69 23.64
C GLY A 447 -2.33 -41.41 24.36
N LEU A 448 -2.37 -40.66 25.47
CA LEU A 448 -1.60 -41.07 26.64
C LEU A 448 -2.29 -42.31 27.25
N ARG A 449 -1.79 -43.47 26.96
CA ARG A 449 -1.80 -44.64 27.84
C ARG A 449 -0.34 -45.06 28.09
#